data_6ed88d8b99f2ad4e0bde3963b270904b
#
_entry.id   6ed88d8b99f2ad4e0bde3963b270904b
#
_cell.length_a   1.000
_cell.length_b   1.000
_cell.length_c   1.000
_cell.angle_alpha   90.00
_cell.angle_beta   90.00
_cell.angle_gamma   90.00
#
_symmetry.space_group_name_H-M   'P 1'
#
loop_
_entity.id
_entity.type
_entity.pdbx_description
1 polymer ?
#
loop_
_entity_poly.entity_id
_entity_poly.type
_entity_poly.pdbx_seq_one_letter_code
_entity_poly.pdbx_strand_id
1 'polypeptide(L)'
;MDKKQARLRRSVRGRAKIRELGVFRLCVFRTPSHIYAQVLAPGVTGDMVVASASTLDKSVRALLAGHAGNASAAGAVGKASAERAKSAGVEKVAFDRSGFSYHGRVKALADAAREGGLQF
;
A
#
# COMPACT_ATOMS: atom_id res chain seq x y z
N MET A 1 -7.34 19.85 16.27
CA MET A 1 -6.68 19.14 15.15
C MET A 1 -7.71 18.30 14.43
N ASP A 2 -7.78 18.41 13.09
CA ASP A 2 -8.74 17.61 12.34
C ASP A 2 -8.20 16.16 12.12
N LYS A 3 -9.05 15.30 11.59
CA LYS A 3 -8.72 13.89 11.39
C LYS A 3 -7.55 13.69 10.42
N LYS A 4 -7.48 14.51 9.39
CA LYS A 4 -6.40 14.43 8.40
C LYS A 4 -5.04 14.80 9.02
N GLN A 5 -4.99 15.86 9.80
CA GLN A 5 -3.76 16.29 10.48
C GLN A 5 -3.29 15.23 11.48
N ALA A 6 -4.22 14.66 12.23
CA ALA A 6 -3.90 13.59 13.18
C ALA A 6 -3.35 12.35 12.46
N ARG A 7 -3.94 11.99 11.33
CA ARG A 7 -3.46 10.87 10.51
C ARG A 7 -2.04 11.12 9.98
N LEU A 8 -1.80 12.32 9.46
CA LEU A 8 -0.47 12.67 8.93
C LEU A 8 0.59 12.64 10.02
N ARG A 9 0.25 13.10 11.22
CA ARG A 9 1.15 13.03 12.37
C ARG A 9 1.52 11.59 12.71
N ARG A 10 0.54 10.68 12.71
CA ARG A 10 0.79 9.25 12.97
C ARG A 10 1.70 8.65 11.91
N SER A 11 1.53 9.05 10.64
CA SER A 11 2.34 8.51 9.54
C SER A 11 3.82 8.90 9.64
N VAL A 12 4.13 10.06 10.20
CA VAL A 12 5.51 10.54 10.33
C VAL A 12 6.36 9.58 11.16
N ARG A 13 5.82 9.10 12.28
CA ARG A 13 6.54 8.19 13.18
C ARG A 13 6.87 6.87 12.49
N GLY A 14 5.89 6.28 11.81
CA GLY A 14 6.09 5.03 11.07
C GLY A 14 7.10 5.18 9.94
N ARG A 15 7.00 6.26 9.17
CA ARG A 15 7.91 6.52 8.06
C ARG A 15 9.35 6.77 8.52
N ALA A 16 9.52 7.45 9.65
CA ALA A 16 10.86 7.68 10.21
C ALA A 16 11.52 6.35 10.55
N LYS A 17 10.78 5.42 11.15
CA LYS A 17 11.29 4.09 11.50
C LYS A 17 11.66 3.29 10.25
N ILE A 18 10.84 3.30 9.22
CA ILE A 18 11.10 2.59 7.96
C ILE A 18 12.34 3.17 7.27
N ARG A 19 12.48 4.49 7.27
CA ARG A 19 13.63 5.17 6.68
C ARG A 19 14.93 4.76 7.39
N GLU A 20 14.88 4.66 8.70
CA GLU A 20 16.00 4.21 9.51
C GLU A 20 16.47 2.80 9.12
N LEU A 21 15.51 1.91 8.83
CA LEU A 21 15.81 0.53 8.46
C LEU A 21 16.35 0.39 7.03
N GLY A 22 16.12 1.38 6.17
CA GLY A 22 16.61 1.37 4.79
C GLY A 22 16.02 0.28 3.91
N VAL A 23 14.78 -0.12 4.16
CA VAL A 23 14.10 -1.21 3.45
C VAL A 23 13.09 -0.66 2.44
N PHE A 24 12.66 -1.52 1.50
CA PHE A 24 11.53 -1.19 0.62
C PHE A 24 10.27 -0.97 1.45
N ARG A 25 9.41 -0.08 0.99
CA ARG A 25 8.20 0.30 1.71
C ARG A 25 6.96 0.07 0.86
N LEU A 26 6.00 -0.68 1.40
CA LEU A 26 4.67 -0.79 0.80
C LEU A 26 3.80 0.29 1.43
N CYS A 27 3.53 1.34 0.67
CA CYS A 27 2.77 2.50 1.12
C CYS A 27 1.33 2.41 0.63
N VAL A 28 0.38 2.55 1.53
CA VAL A 28 -1.05 2.46 1.22
C VAL A 28 -1.72 3.81 1.49
N PHE A 29 -2.56 4.24 0.56
CA PHE A 29 -3.36 5.44 0.71
C PHE A 29 -4.78 5.14 0.26
N ARG A 30 -5.78 5.63 0.98
CA ARG A 30 -7.18 5.40 0.64
C ARG A 30 -7.98 6.69 0.60
N THR A 31 -8.98 6.71 -0.29
CA THR A 31 -10.03 7.71 -0.32
C THR A 31 -11.37 6.99 -0.16
N PRO A 32 -12.51 7.69 0.01
CA PRO A 32 -13.80 7.01 0.10
C PRO A 32 -14.11 6.09 -1.09
N SER A 33 -13.66 6.45 -2.30
CA SER A 33 -14.00 5.71 -3.53
C SER A 33 -12.89 4.79 -4.03
N HIS A 34 -11.64 4.99 -3.62
CA HIS A 34 -10.50 4.26 -4.18
C HIS A 34 -9.46 3.93 -3.13
N ILE A 35 -8.57 3.00 -3.48
CA ILE A 35 -7.40 2.67 -2.66
C ILE A 35 -6.19 2.50 -3.57
N TYR A 36 -5.02 2.88 -3.05
CA TYR A 36 -3.76 2.92 -3.80
C TYR A 36 -2.66 2.23 -3.01
N ALA A 37 -1.79 1.52 -3.71
CA ALA A 37 -0.60 0.91 -3.11
C ALA A 37 0.61 1.23 -3.97
N GLN A 38 1.73 1.57 -3.33
CA GLN A 38 3.00 1.83 -3.99
C GLN A 38 4.11 1.11 -3.23
N VAL A 39 4.99 0.45 -3.97
CA VAL A 39 6.22 -0.12 -3.40
C VAL A 39 7.35 0.83 -3.75
N LEU A 40 7.99 1.37 -2.71
CA LEU A 40 9.01 2.41 -2.84
C LEU A 40 10.37 1.85 -2.43
N ALA A 41 11.38 2.12 -3.27
CA ALA A 41 12.77 1.84 -2.93
C ALA A 41 13.34 3.02 -2.17
N PRO A 42 14.12 2.79 -1.09
CA PRO A 42 14.78 3.89 -0.38
C PRO A 42 15.83 4.54 -1.28
N GLY A 43 15.93 5.87 -1.24
CA GLY A 43 16.89 6.62 -2.04
C GLY A 43 17.51 7.76 -1.25
N VAL A 44 18.67 8.22 -1.70
CA VAL A 44 19.44 9.29 -1.05
C VAL A 44 18.69 10.63 -1.17
N THR A 45 18.08 10.89 -2.32
CA THR A 45 17.39 12.14 -2.60
C THR A 45 15.87 12.01 -2.54
N GLY A 46 15.37 10.82 -2.18
CA GLY A 46 13.94 10.53 -2.10
C GLY A 46 13.65 9.09 -2.51
N ASP A 47 12.42 8.67 -2.30
CA ASP A 47 12.01 7.32 -2.62
C ASP A 47 11.67 7.20 -4.11
N MET A 48 11.96 6.02 -4.69
CA MET A 48 11.63 5.72 -6.08
C MET A 48 10.51 4.67 -6.11
N VAL A 49 9.46 4.90 -6.89
CA VAL A 49 8.38 3.94 -7.07
C VAL A 49 8.87 2.80 -7.96
N VAL A 50 8.88 1.57 -7.45
CA VAL A 50 9.28 0.38 -8.21
C VAL A 50 8.08 -0.46 -8.65
N ALA A 51 6.95 -0.32 -7.95
CA ALA A 51 5.71 -0.99 -8.33
C ALA A 51 4.54 -0.19 -7.77
N SER A 52 3.42 -0.20 -8.46
CA SER A 52 2.21 0.46 -7.98
C SER A 52 0.97 -0.27 -8.46
N ALA A 53 -0.12 -0.12 -7.72
CA ALA A 53 -1.42 -0.65 -8.09
C ALA A 53 -2.51 0.21 -7.46
N SER A 54 -3.65 0.30 -8.11
CA SER A 54 -4.78 1.04 -7.56
C SER A 54 -6.08 0.52 -8.15
N THR A 55 -7.20 0.92 -7.55
CA THR A 55 -8.52 0.61 -8.09
C THR A 55 -8.80 1.36 -9.40
N LEU A 56 -7.96 2.33 -9.76
CA LEU A 56 -8.07 3.05 -11.04
C LEU A 56 -7.38 2.30 -12.19
N ASP A 57 -6.52 1.34 -11.92
CA ASP A 57 -5.84 0.55 -12.94
C ASP A 57 -6.85 -0.30 -13.71
N LYS A 58 -6.75 -0.34 -15.04
CA LYS A 58 -7.67 -1.10 -15.89
C LYS A 58 -7.67 -2.59 -15.55
N SER A 59 -6.50 -3.18 -15.32
CA SER A 59 -6.38 -4.60 -14.97
C SER A 59 -7.00 -4.93 -13.63
N VAL A 60 -6.91 -4.03 -12.66
CA VAL A 60 -7.54 -4.20 -11.34
C VAL A 60 -9.05 -4.01 -11.46
N ARG A 61 -9.50 -2.98 -12.17
CA ARG A 61 -10.93 -2.68 -12.35
C ARG A 61 -11.66 -3.84 -13.03
N ALA A 62 -11.02 -4.53 -13.95
CA ALA A 62 -11.61 -5.68 -14.64
C ALA A 62 -11.93 -6.83 -13.69
N LEU A 63 -11.27 -6.90 -12.53
CA LEU A 63 -11.50 -7.92 -11.51
C LEU A 63 -12.57 -7.52 -10.49
N LEU A 64 -13.01 -6.27 -10.51
CA LEU A 64 -13.95 -5.75 -9.52
C LEU A 64 -15.39 -6.00 -9.97
N ALA A 65 -16.19 -6.58 -9.08
CA ALA A 65 -17.58 -6.89 -9.33
C ALA A 65 -18.53 -5.85 -8.72
N GLY A 66 -18.05 -4.64 -8.45
CA GLY A 66 -18.88 -3.63 -7.83
C GLY A 66 -18.10 -2.38 -7.45
N HIS A 67 -18.40 -1.82 -6.29
CA HIS A 67 -17.81 -0.57 -5.83
C HIS A 67 -16.31 -0.70 -5.55
N ALA A 68 -15.53 0.25 -6.06
CA ALA A 68 -14.07 0.25 -5.93
C ALA A 68 -13.57 0.64 -4.54
N GLY A 69 -14.44 1.12 -3.67
CA GLY A 69 -14.09 1.57 -2.32
C GLY A 69 -14.34 0.54 -1.22
N ASN A 70 -14.46 -0.74 -1.54
CA ASN A 70 -14.74 -1.78 -0.53
C ASN A 70 -13.51 -2.66 -0.26
N ALA A 71 -13.62 -3.58 0.72
CA ALA A 71 -12.54 -4.47 1.12
C ALA A 71 -12.14 -5.44 0.00
N SER A 72 -13.10 -5.89 -0.81
CA SER A 72 -12.84 -6.78 -1.95
C SER A 72 -11.94 -6.09 -2.97
N ALA A 73 -12.21 -4.82 -3.28
CA ALA A 73 -11.40 -4.01 -4.18
C ALA A 73 -9.98 -3.82 -3.61
N ALA A 74 -9.87 -3.57 -2.30
CA ALA A 74 -8.59 -3.43 -1.63
C ALA A 74 -7.77 -4.72 -1.72
N GLY A 75 -8.42 -5.87 -1.58
CA GLY A 75 -7.78 -7.17 -1.76
C GLY A 75 -7.20 -7.35 -3.15
N ALA A 76 -7.95 -6.94 -4.18
CA ALA A 76 -7.47 -7.00 -5.57
C ALA A 76 -6.24 -6.12 -5.78
N VAL A 77 -6.22 -4.91 -5.19
CA VAL A 77 -5.07 -4.01 -5.23
C VAL A 77 -3.86 -4.64 -4.52
N GLY A 78 -4.08 -5.25 -3.36
CA GLY A 78 -3.00 -5.92 -2.61
C GLY A 78 -2.37 -7.04 -3.41
N LYS A 79 -3.18 -7.87 -4.04
CA LYS A 79 -2.69 -8.96 -4.90
C LYS A 79 -1.91 -8.42 -6.09
N ALA A 80 -2.42 -7.41 -6.78
CA ALA A 80 -1.75 -6.81 -7.92
C ALA A 80 -0.42 -6.16 -7.52
N SER A 81 -0.37 -5.48 -6.38
CA SER A 81 0.86 -4.85 -5.91
C SER A 81 1.92 -5.89 -5.57
N ALA A 82 1.52 -7.02 -4.96
CA ALA A 82 2.44 -8.11 -4.66
C ALA A 82 3.01 -8.73 -5.93
N GLU A 83 2.18 -9.00 -6.93
CA GLU A 83 2.64 -9.56 -8.21
C GLU A 83 3.63 -8.62 -8.90
N ARG A 84 3.32 -7.33 -8.95
CA ARG A 84 4.17 -6.32 -9.58
C ARG A 84 5.48 -6.12 -8.84
N ALA A 85 5.45 -6.15 -7.49
CA ALA A 85 6.65 -6.03 -6.67
C ALA A 85 7.57 -7.24 -6.89
N LYS A 86 7.03 -8.44 -6.92
CA LYS A 86 7.81 -9.65 -7.16
C LYS A 86 8.43 -9.65 -8.54
N SER A 87 7.70 -9.18 -9.55
CA SER A 87 8.24 -9.00 -10.90
C SER A 87 9.40 -8.02 -10.93
N ALA A 88 9.43 -7.05 -10.03
CA ALA A 88 10.52 -6.10 -9.87
C ALA A 88 11.64 -6.61 -8.96
N GLY A 89 11.53 -7.84 -8.47
CA GLY A 89 12.55 -8.44 -7.61
C GLY A 89 12.42 -8.11 -6.12
N VAL A 90 11.27 -7.56 -5.70
CA VAL A 90 11.04 -7.17 -4.31
C VAL A 90 10.17 -8.22 -3.62
N GLU A 91 10.66 -8.78 -2.50
CA GLU A 91 9.93 -9.76 -1.71
C GLU A 91 9.64 -9.24 -0.28
N LYS A 92 10.59 -8.52 0.31
CA LYS A 92 10.47 -8.01 1.67
C LYS A 92 10.19 -6.50 1.65
N VAL A 93 9.18 -6.08 2.39
CA VAL A 93 8.80 -4.67 2.50
C VAL A 93 8.44 -4.35 3.94
N ALA A 94 8.51 -3.06 4.28
CA ALA A 94 7.90 -2.56 5.52
C ALA A 94 6.56 -1.94 5.15
N PHE A 95 5.53 -2.24 5.91
CA PHE A 95 4.18 -1.75 5.63
C PHE A 95 3.97 -0.35 6.21
N ASP A 96 3.71 0.61 5.32
CA ASP A 96 3.39 1.99 5.70
C ASP A 96 1.92 2.25 5.35
N ARG A 97 1.08 2.27 6.36
CA ARG A 97 -0.36 2.51 6.20
C ARG A 97 -0.73 3.99 6.15
N SER A 98 0.24 4.88 6.03
CA SER A 98 0.04 6.34 5.91
C SER A 98 -0.79 6.94 7.06
N GLY A 99 -0.68 6.36 8.26
CA GLY A 99 -1.42 6.79 9.44
C GLY A 99 -2.87 6.32 9.49
N PHE A 100 -3.34 5.59 8.49
CA PHE A 100 -4.67 4.98 8.53
C PHE A 100 -4.70 3.80 9.51
N SER A 101 -5.87 3.51 10.08
CA SER A 101 -6.02 2.37 10.97
C SER A 101 -5.83 1.04 10.22
N TYR A 102 -5.18 0.07 10.87
CA TYR A 102 -5.03 -1.29 10.31
C TYR A 102 -6.35 -2.05 10.47
N HIS A 103 -7.32 -1.69 9.63
CA HIS A 103 -8.70 -2.17 9.71
C HIS A 103 -9.36 -2.05 8.34
N GLY A 104 -10.38 -2.88 8.09
CA GLY A 104 -11.18 -2.81 6.88
C GLY A 104 -10.35 -2.94 5.61
N ARG A 105 -10.42 -1.93 4.74
CA ARG A 105 -9.74 -1.94 3.44
C ARG A 105 -8.23 -2.04 3.55
N VAL A 106 -7.63 -1.33 4.50
CA VAL A 106 -6.17 -1.35 4.69
C VAL A 106 -5.71 -2.75 5.09
N LYS A 107 -6.42 -3.38 6.00
CA LYS A 107 -6.12 -4.76 6.42
C LYS A 107 -6.32 -5.75 5.27
N ALA A 108 -7.41 -5.61 4.51
CA ALA A 108 -7.70 -6.48 3.37
C ALA A 108 -6.58 -6.42 2.32
N LEU A 109 -6.08 -5.21 2.03
CA LEU A 109 -4.97 -5.02 1.11
C LEU A 109 -3.70 -5.70 1.63
N ALA A 110 -3.37 -5.50 2.90
CA ALA A 110 -2.19 -6.09 3.51
C ALA A 110 -2.24 -7.61 3.51
N ASP A 111 -3.39 -8.19 3.87
CA ASP A 111 -3.56 -9.65 3.89
C ASP A 111 -3.40 -10.24 2.48
N ALA A 112 -4.00 -9.60 1.47
CA ALA A 112 -3.88 -10.04 0.09
C ALA A 112 -2.44 -9.92 -0.43
N ALA A 113 -1.72 -8.89 -0.06
CA ALA A 113 -0.32 -8.71 -0.44
C ALA A 113 0.56 -9.80 0.19
N ARG A 114 0.30 -10.18 1.44
CA ARG A 114 1.00 -11.28 2.09
C ARG A 114 0.70 -12.62 1.43
N GLU A 115 -0.55 -12.87 1.08
CA GLU A 115 -0.94 -14.07 0.34
C GLU A 115 -0.27 -14.11 -1.04
N GLY A 116 -0.04 -12.96 -1.65
CA GLY A 116 0.65 -12.84 -2.93
C GLY A 116 2.16 -13.03 -2.84
N GLY A 117 2.72 -13.18 -1.65
CA GLY A 117 4.12 -13.51 -1.43
C GLY A 117 4.98 -12.40 -0.85
N LEU A 118 4.46 -11.22 -0.60
CA LEU A 118 5.23 -10.16 0.07
C LEU A 118 5.40 -10.50 1.55
N GLN A 119 6.58 -10.21 2.07
CA GLN A 119 6.95 -10.49 3.46
C GLN A 119 7.00 -9.18 4.25
N PHE A 120 6.13 -9.07 5.22
CA PHE A 120 6.13 -7.94 6.15
C PHE A 120 5.29 -8.23 7.39
#